data_eca9d6c21adbf6b90cc3d65af678c560
#
_entry.id   eca9d6c21adbf6b90cc3d65af678c560
#
_cell.length_a   1.000
_cell.length_b   1.000
_cell.length_c   1.000
_cell.angle_alpha   90.00
_cell.angle_beta   90.00
_cell.angle_gamma   90.00
#
_symmetry.space_group_name_H-M   'P 1'
#
loop_
_entity.id
_entity.type
_entity.pdbx_description
1 polymer ?
#
loop_
_entity_poly.entity_id
_entity_poly.type
_entity_poly.pdbx_seq_one_letter_code
_entity_poly.pdbx_strand_id
1 'polypeptide(L)'
;LTAHDKSTVTLSEMRGGRVILAFYPAAFTGVCTKEMCTFTDAMTGLEAAEASVLGISVDAPFSNAAFAEANGISFPLLSDAHRSAVSAYGIALDDFVIQGYTVAQRAVFVVEADGSIGFAWVADNPGQEPDYEAVLAHCQSP
;
A
#
# COMPACT_ATOMS: atom_id res chain seq x y z
N LEU A 1 9.21 8.17 1.41
CA LEU A 1 7.94 8.80 1.82
C LEU A 1 7.84 8.90 3.33
N THR A 2 6.98 9.77 3.83
CA THR A 2 6.74 9.97 5.25
C THR A 2 5.64 9.02 5.74
N ALA A 3 5.96 8.23 6.78
CA ALA A 3 5.01 7.33 7.42
C ALA A 3 4.08 8.09 8.39
N HIS A 4 3.01 7.42 8.79
CA HIS A 4 2.00 8.01 9.69
C HIS A 4 2.56 8.32 11.10
N ASP A 5 3.68 7.74 11.49
CA ASP A 5 4.40 8.08 12.72
C ASP A 5 5.42 9.21 12.51
N LYS A 6 5.42 9.83 11.34
CA LYS A 6 6.30 10.92 10.90
C LYS A 6 7.74 10.50 10.61
N SER A 7 8.06 9.21 10.66
CA SER A 7 9.38 8.72 10.23
C SER A 7 9.48 8.68 8.71
N THR A 8 10.70 8.65 8.19
CA THR A 8 10.94 8.49 6.76
C THR A 8 11.18 7.03 6.44
N VAL A 9 10.48 6.52 5.43
CA VAL A 9 10.67 5.16 4.90
C VAL A 9 11.22 5.25 3.49
N THR A 10 12.35 4.59 3.25
CA THR A 10 13.02 4.56 1.96
C THR A 10 13.04 3.12 1.45
N LEU A 11 12.35 2.86 0.34
CA LEU A 11 12.18 1.51 -0.20
C LEU A 11 13.52 0.83 -0.50
N SER A 12 14.47 1.58 -1.07
CA SER A 12 15.80 1.02 -1.42
C SER A 12 16.59 0.52 -0.19
N GLU A 13 16.25 0.98 1.00
CA GLU A 13 16.88 0.53 2.25
C GLU A 13 16.24 -0.77 2.78
N MET A 14 15.17 -1.23 2.17
CA MET A 14 14.42 -2.42 2.59
C MET A 14 14.80 -3.66 1.77
N ARG A 15 15.87 -3.61 0.99
CA ARG A 15 16.36 -4.76 0.22
C ARG A 15 16.76 -5.91 1.14
N GLY A 16 16.65 -7.13 0.63
CA GLY A 16 16.95 -8.35 1.37
C GLY A 16 15.70 -9.12 1.81
N GLY A 17 14.54 -8.49 1.75
CA GLY A 17 13.23 -9.11 1.96
C GLY A 17 12.24 -8.58 0.94
N ARG A 18 11.11 -9.26 0.79
CA ARG A 18 10.02 -8.78 -0.06
C ARG A 18 9.24 -7.68 0.62
N VAL A 19 8.80 -6.69 -0.16
CA VAL A 19 7.97 -5.59 0.33
C VAL A 19 6.71 -5.51 -0.52
N ILE A 20 5.57 -5.60 0.15
CA ILE A 20 4.26 -5.42 -0.49
C ILE A 20 3.92 -3.93 -0.43
N LEU A 21 3.73 -3.32 -1.59
CA LEU A 21 3.26 -1.94 -1.70
C LEU A 21 1.76 -1.98 -1.98
N ALA A 22 0.95 -1.62 -1.00
CA ALA A 22 -0.51 -1.60 -1.10
C ALA A 22 -0.98 -0.15 -1.27
N PHE A 23 -1.16 0.27 -2.52
CA PHE A 23 -1.68 1.60 -2.85
C PHE A 23 -3.20 1.62 -2.70
N TYR A 24 -3.74 2.68 -2.10
CA TYR A 24 -5.17 2.86 -1.93
C TYR A 24 -5.57 4.33 -2.17
N PRO A 25 -6.80 4.56 -2.70
CA PRO A 25 -7.22 5.93 -3.04
C PRO A 25 -7.31 6.88 -1.87
N ALA A 26 -7.94 6.47 -0.77
CA ALA A 26 -8.18 7.38 0.36
C ALA A 26 -8.46 6.63 1.66
N ALA A 27 -7.91 7.13 2.76
CA ALA A 27 -8.21 6.66 4.11
C ALA A 27 -9.71 6.82 4.44
N PHE A 28 -10.22 5.95 5.31
CA PHE A 28 -11.61 5.96 5.80
C PHE A 28 -12.68 5.67 4.74
N THR A 29 -12.32 5.22 3.55
CA THR A 29 -13.28 4.69 2.58
C THR A 29 -13.48 3.20 2.81
N GLY A 30 -14.67 2.66 2.47
CA GLY A 30 -15.05 1.30 2.84
C GLY A 30 -14.10 0.21 2.34
N VAL A 31 -13.79 0.21 1.04
CA VAL A 31 -12.92 -0.81 0.42
C VAL A 31 -11.46 -0.64 0.88
N CYS A 32 -10.99 0.60 1.05
CA CYS A 32 -9.63 0.85 1.55
C CYS A 32 -9.48 0.36 2.99
N THR A 33 -10.47 0.59 3.85
CA THR A 33 -10.48 0.07 5.21
C THR A 33 -10.41 -1.47 5.21
N LYS A 34 -11.22 -2.11 4.39
CA LYS A 34 -11.26 -3.57 4.27
C LYS A 34 -9.93 -4.13 3.77
N GLU A 35 -9.31 -3.50 2.76
CA GLU A 35 -8.00 -3.89 2.24
C GLU A 35 -6.92 -3.84 3.33
N MET A 36 -6.81 -2.72 4.03
CA MET A 36 -5.77 -2.54 5.06
C MET A 36 -5.98 -3.48 6.23
N CYS A 37 -7.22 -3.72 6.65
CA CYS A 37 -7.52 -4.69 7.70
C CYS A 37 -7.20 -6.13 7.26
N THR A 38 -7.47 -6.48 6.01
CA THR A 38 -7.14 -7.81 5.47
C THR A 38 -5.63 -8.05 5.49
N PHE A 39 -4.83 -7.08 5.07
CA PHE A 39 -3.37 -7.21 5.16
C PHE A 39 -2.89 -7.26 6.61
N THR A 40 -3.49 -6.51 7.52
CA THR A 40 -3.16 -6.56 8.94
C THR A 40 -3.39 -7.96 9.50
N ASP A 41 -4.52 -8.59 9.17
CA ASP A 41 -4.83 -9.95 9.61
C ASP A 41 -3.86 -10.99 9.04
N ALA A 42 -3.27 -10.72 7.88
CA ALA A 42 -2.31 -11.61 7.23
C ALA A 42 -0.87 -11.42 7.73
N MET A 43 -0.58 -10.44 8.59
CA MET A 43 0.79 -10.06 8.96
C MET A 43 1.64 -11.20 9.53
N THR A 44 1.07 -12.07 10.36
CA THR A 44 1.82 -13.20 10.94
C THR A 44 2.40 -14.12 9.85
N GLY A 45 1.60 -14.45 8.84
CA GLY A 45 2.06 -15.27 7.72
C GLY A 45 3.07 -14.55 6.83
N LEU A 46 2.89 -13.25 6.64
CA LEU A 46 3.80 -12.42 5.84
C LEU A 46 5.15 -12.25 6.53
N GLU A 47 5.17 -12.03 7.85
CA GLU A 47 6.40 -11.96 8.63
C GLU A 47 7.16 -13.29 8.59
N ALA A 48 6.46 -14.42 8.67
CA ALA A 48 7.06 -15.75 8.53
C ALA A 48 7.68 -15.96 7.13
N ALA A 49 7.15 -15.30 6.11
CA ALA A 49 7.68 -15.32 4.74
C ALA A 49 8.74 -14.22 4.50
N GLU A 50 9.15 -13.50 5.54
CA GLU A 50 10.08 -12.35 5.47
C GLU A 50 9.58 -11.25 4.54
N ALA A 51 8.27 -11.04 4.49
CA ALA A 51 7.64 -9.98 3.72
C ALA A 51 7.13 -8.87 4.65
N SER A 52 7.31 -7.62 4.21
CA SER A 52 6.80 -6.43 4.89
C SER A 52 5.68 -5.82 4.06
N VAL A 53 4.76 -5.09 4.72
CA VAL A 53 3.69 -4.36 4.03
C VAL A 53 3.86 -2.87 4.26
N LEU A 54 3.71 -2.09 3.21
CA LEU A 54 3.61 -0.63 3.26
C LEU A 54 2.31 -0.22 2.58
N GLY A 55 1.43 0.47 3.30
CA GLY A 55 0.26 1.10 2.69
C GLY A 55 0.65 2.47 2.16
N ILE A 56 0.15 2.84 0.99
CA ILE A 56 0.52 4.12 0.35
C ILE A 56 -0.73 4.80 -0.20
N SER A 57 -0.93 6.05 0.20
CA SER A 57 -1.97 6.92 -0.33
C SER A 57 -1.44 8.35 -0.44
N VAL A 58 -2.24 9.24 -1.01
CA VAL A 58 -1.90 10.68 -1.05
C VAL A 58 -2.36 11.42 0.20
N ASP A 59 -3.01 10.74 1.14
CA ASP A 59 -3.45 11.33 2.40
C ASP A 59 -2.27 11.86 3.21
N ALA A 60 -2.53 12.89 4.00
CA ALA A 60 -1.52 13.43 4.92
C ALA A 60 -1.16 12.40 6.02
N PRO A 61 0.05 12.49 6.60
CA PRO A 61 0.44 11.57 7.69
C PRO A 61 -0.52 11.58 8.88
N PHE A 62 -1.13 12.73 9.17
CA PHE A 62 -2.11 12.85 10.27
C PHE A 62 -3.38 12.06 10.00
N SER A 63 -3.90 12.12 8.76
CA SER A 63 -5.08 11.34 8.35
C SER A 63 -4.78 9.84 8.37
N ASN A 64 -3.63 9.45 7.88
CA ASN A 64 -3.19 8.05 7.91
C ASN A 64 -2.97 7.54 9.34
N ALA A 65 -2.45 8.39 10.24
CA ALA A 65 -2.29 8.03 11.65
C ALA A 65 -3.65 7.74 12.31
N ALA A 66 -4.63 8.61 12.10
CA ALA A 66 -5.98 8.41 12.61
C ALA A 66 -6.64 7.15 12.01
N PHE A 67 -6.42 6.92 10.72
CA PHE A 67 -6.92 5.73 10.03
C PHE A 67 -6.32 4.44 10.60
N ALA A 68 -5.00 4.42 10.80
CA ALA A 68 -4.32 3.27 11.39
C ALA A 68 -4.80 2.97 12.81
N GLU A 69 -4.93 4.01 13.65
CA GLU A 69 -5.40 3.87 15.02
C GLU A 69 -6.83 3.35 15.09
N ALA A 70 -7.73 3.94 14.29
CA ALA A 70 -9.15 3.57 14.29
C ALA A 70 -9.39 2.12 13.86
N ASN A 71 -8.52 1.55 13.04
CA ASN A 71 -8.70 0.22 12.42
C ASN A 71 -7.65 -0.81 12.86
N GLY A 72 -6.76 -0.47 13.80
CA GLY A 72 -5.75 -1.38 14.30
C GLY A 72 -4.75 -1.84 13.22
N ILE A 73 -4.44 -0.99 12.25
CA ILE A 73 -3.52 -1.32 11.16
C ILE A 73 -2.10 -1.39 11.71
N SER A 74 -1.43 -2.53 11.50
CA SER A 74 -0.16 -2.86 12.15
C SER A 74 1.09 -2.56 11.34
N PHE A 75 0.94 -2.10 10.10
CA PHE A 75 2.07 -1.76 9.23
C PHE A 75 2.08 -0.25 8.91
N PRO A 76 3.22 0.30 8.45
CA PRO A 76 3.31 1.72 8.14
C PRO A 76 2.39 2.13 7.00
N LEU A 77 1.73 3.29 7.15
CA LEU A 77 0.99 3.95 6.09
C LEU A 77 1.78 5.18 5.64
N LEU A 78 2.16 5.21 4.37
CA LEU A 78 3.02 6.24 3.80
C LEU A 78 2.21 7.28 3.05
N SER A 79 2.62 8.54 3.17
CA SER A 79 1.99 9.67 2.48
C SER A 79 2.73 9.99 1.19
N ASP A 80 2.07 9.81 0.06
CA ASP A 80 2.54 10.25 -1.26
C ASP A 80 1.87 11.58 -1.63
N ALA A 81 1.96 12.56 -0.73
CA ALA A 81 1.32 13.87 -0.87
C ALA A 81 1.77 14.60 -2.15
N HIS A 82 2.97 14.35 -2.62
CA HIS A 82 3.49 14.95 -3.85
C HIS A 82 3.13 14.16 -5.11
N ARG A 83 2.43 13.05 -5.01
CA ARG A 83 2.05 12.15 -6.12
C ARG A 83 3.24 11.59 -6.90
N SER A 84 4.43 11.62 -6.32
CA SER A 84 5.65 11.12 -6.97
C SER A 84 5.64 9.61 -7.18
N ALA A 85 5.22 8.85 -6.17
CA ALA A 85 5.13 7.40 -6.27
C ALA A 85 3.99 6.95 -7.19
N VAL A 86 2.80 7.54 -7.08
CA VAL A 86 1.69 7.19 -7.98
C VAL A 86 2.00 7.48 -9.44
N SER A 87 2.75 8.55 -9.71
CA SER A 87 3.22 8.87 -11.06
C SER A 87 4.28 7.90 -11.55
N ALA A 88 5.26 7.58 -10.70
CA ALA A 88 6.35 6.67 -11.07
C ALA A 88 5.84 5.25 -11.35
N TYR A 89 4.82 4.78 -10.63
CA TYR A 89 4.22 3.46 -10.84
C TYR A 89 3.13 3.45 -11.91
N GLY A 90 2.79 4.61 -12.50
CA GLY A 90 1.79 4.71 -13.56
C GLY A 90 0.36 4.47 -13.10
N ILE A 91 0.04 4.75 -11.85
CA ILE A 91 -1.26 4.46 -11.22
C ILE A 91 -1.97 5.71 -10.70
N ALA A 92 -1.70 6.87 -11.29
CA ALA A 92 -2.43 8.09 -10.94
C ALA A 92 -3.89 7.97 -11.40
N LEU A 93 -4.82 8.27 -10.49
CA LEU A 93 -6.25 8.32 -10.75
C LEU A 93 -6.71 9.76 -10.58
N ASP A 94 -6.97 10.42 -11.71
CA ASP A 94 -7.37 11.83 -11.73
C ASP A 94 -8.86 11.99 -11.45
N ASP A 95 -9.23 13.16 -10.96
CA ASP A 95 -10.63 13.56 -10.73
C ASP A 95 -11.40 12.59 -9.82
N PHE A 96 -10.73 12.08 -8.79
CA PHE A 96 -11.34 11.18 -7.84
C PHE A 96 -12.34 11.95 -6.95
N VAL A 97 -13.63 11.77 -7.24
CA VAL A 97 -14.77 12.42 -6.55
C VAL A 97 -14.79 13.94 -6.76
N ILE A 98 -13.63 14.58 -6.76
CA ILE A 98 -13.45 16.03 -6.89
C ILE A 98 -12.61 16.29 -8.14
N GLN A 99 -13.05 17.23 -8.99
CA GLN A 99 -12.29 17.62 -10.17
C GLN A 99 -10.90 18.13 -9.77
N GLY A 100 -9.86 17.61 -10.42
CA GLY A 100 -8.47 17.99 -10.15
C GLY A 100 -7.83 17.25 -8.98
N TYR A 101 -8.55 16.35 -8.30
CA TYR A 101 -8.02 15.59 -7.19
C TYR A 101 -7.44 14.27 -7.67
N THR A 102 -6.11 14.17 -7.70
CA THR A 102 -5.39 12.97 -8.12
C THR A 102 -5.03 12.12 -6.90
N VAL A 103 -5.40 10.84 -6.96
CA VAL A 103 -5.09 9.85 -5.93
C VAL A 103 -4.44 8.62 -6.56
N ALA A 104 -4.09 7.63 -5.75
CA ALA A 104 -3.63 6.35 -6.25
C ALA A 104 -4.82 5.50 -6.75
N GLN A 105 -4.65 4.81 -7.88
CA GLN A 105 -5.49 3.64 -8.15
C GLN A 105 -5.20 2.60 -7.06
N ARG A 106 -6.19 1.76 -6.75
CA ARG A 106 -5.93 0.62 -5.88
C ARG A 106 -5.04 -0.35 -6.63
N ALA A 107 -3.85 -0.60 -6.07
CA ALA A 107 -2.85 -1.44 -6.71
C ALA A 107 -1.98 -2.13 -5.66
N VAL A 108 -1.49 -3.32 -5.99
CA VAL A 108 -0.54 -4.05 -5.16
C VAL A 108 0.66 -4.42 -6.01
N PHE A 109 1.83 -4.06 -5.54
CA PHE A 109 3.10 -4.46 -6.13
C PHE A 109 3.91 -5.19 -5.08
N VAL A 110 4.57 -6.28 -5.46
CA VAL A 110 5.55 -6.93 -4.59
C VAL A 110 6.93 -6.64 -5.13
N VAL A 111 7.72 -5.95 -4.31
CA VAL A 111 9.12 -5.65 -4.61
C VAL A 111 9.97 -6.77 -4.02
N GLU A 112 10.73 -7.43 -4.88
CA GLU A 112 11.60 -8.55 -4.49
C GLU A 112 12.81 -8.06 -3.70
N ALA A 113 13.53 -9.01 -3.09
CA ALA A 113 14.71 -8.71 -2.28
C ALA A 113 15.80 -7.94 -3.03
N ASP A 114 15.90 -8.12 -4.34
CA ASP A 114 16.85 -7.42 -5.21
C ASP A 114 16.37 -6.03 -5.70
N GLY A 115 15.14 -5.65 -5.34
CA GLY A 115 14.52 -4.38 -5.73
C GLY A 115 13.69 -4.45 -7.01
N SER A 116 13.61 -5.59 -7.68
CA SER A 116 12.74 -5.76 -8.86
C SER A 116 11.28 -5.97 -8.46
N ILE A 117 10.33 -5.69 -9.37
CA ILE A 117 8.91 -5.95 -9.15
C ILE A 117 8.60 -7.37 -9.64
N GLY A 118 8.25 -8.26 -8.71
CA GLY A 118 7.93 -9.66 -9.03
C GLY A 118 6.44 -9.94 -9.17
N PHE A 119 5.58 -9.05 -8.67
CA PHE A 119 4.11 -9.18 -8.76
C PHE A 119 3.51 -7.79 -8.92
N ALA A 120 2.52 -7.67 -9.78
CA ALA A 120 1.79 -6.43 -10.00
C ALA A 120 0.31 -6.71 -10.24
N TRP A 121 -0.55 -5.97 -9.55
CA TRP A 121 -2.00 -5.99 -9.73
C TRP A 121 -2.51 -4.56 -9.63
N VAL A 122 -3.35 -4.16 -10.57
CA VAL A 122 -4.00 -2.84 -10.56
C VAL A 122 -5.49 -3.04 -10.75
N ALA A 123 -6.29 -2.41 -9.89
CA ALA A 123 -7.75 -2.50 -9.96
C ALA A 123 -8.29 -1.82 -11.21
N ASP A 124 -9.38 -2.38 -11.77
CA ASP A 124 -10.12 -1.75 -12.87
C ASP A 124 -10.93 -0.54 -12.39
N ASN A 125 -11.30 -0.53 -11.10
CA ASN A 125 -12.05 0.57 -10.48
C ASN A 125 -11.75 0.62 -8.97
N PRO A 126 -12.04 1.74 -8.28
CA PRO A 126 -11.70 1.91 -6.86
C PRO A 126 -12.42 0.95 -5.90
N GLY A 127 -13.53 0.34 -6.34
CA GLY A 127 -14.30 -0.61 -5.53
C GLY A 127 -13.79 -2.05 -5.58
N GLN A 128 -12.82 -2.35 -6.44
CA GLN A 128 -12.28 -3.69 -6.58
C GLN A 128 -11.18 -3.95 -5.56
N GLU A 129 -11.31 -5.04 -4.78
CA GLU A 129 -10.28 -5.47 -3.85
C GLU A 129 -9.18 -6.26 -4.56
N PRO A 130 -7.94 -6.27 -4.00
CA PRO A 130 -6.87 -7.14 -4.48
C PRO A 130 -7.21 -8.62 -4.39
N ASP A 131 -6.55 -9.42 -5.20
CA ASP A 131 -6.49 -10.87 -5.02
C ASP A 131 -5.47 -11.19 -3.92
N TYR A 132 -5.93 -11.19 -2.68
CA TYR A 132 -5.07 -11.39 -1.50
C TYR A 132 -4.37 -12.74 -1.51
N GLU A 133 -5.05 -13.80 -1.97
CA GLU A 133 -4.47 -15.14 -2.03
C GLU A 133 -3.30 -15.20 -3.00
N ALA A 134 -3.41 -14.53 -4.15
CA ALA A 134 -2.32 -14.45 -5.13
C ALA A 134 -1.12 -13.70 -4.58
N VAL A 135 -1.34 -12.59 -3.87
CA VAL A 135 -0.27 -11.82 -3.22
C VAL A 135 0.45 -12.66 -2.17
N LEU A 136 -0.31 -13.33 -1.29
CA LEU A 136 0.25 -14.15 -0.22
C LEU A 136 1.00 -15.36 -0.80
N ALA A 137 0.45 -16.02 -1.81
CA ALA A 137 1.09 -17.15 -2.47
C ALA A 137 2.42 -16.73 -3.11
N HIS A 138 2.47 -15.57 -3.75
CA HIS A 138 3.70 -15.03 -4.32
C HIS A 138 4.77 -14.82 -3.22
N CYS A 139 4.40 -14.24 -2.10
CA CYS A 139 5.33 -13.97 -0.99
C CYS A 139 5.82 -15.25 -0.30
N GLN A 140 5.05 -16.33 -0.37
CA GLN A 140 5.41 -17.63 0.22
C GLN A 140 6.22 -18.51 -0.74
N SER A 141 6.30 -18.15 -2.02
CA SER A 141 7.07 -18.90 -3.01
C SER A 141 8.57 -18.59 -2.88
N PRO A 142 9.43 -19.57 -3.24
CA PRO A 142 10.89 -19.34 -3.21
C PRO A 142 11.37 -18.27 -4.18
#